data_e3cf4927256282daa1f9d99ae959d967
#
_entry.id   e3cf4927256282daa1f9d99ae959d967
#
_cell.length_a   1.000
_cell.length_b   1.000
_cell.length_c   1.000
_cell.angle_alpha   90.00
_cell.angle_beta   90.00
_cell.angle_gamma   90.00
#
_symmetry.space_group_name_H-M   'P 1'
#
loop_
_entity.id
_entity.type
_entity.pdbx_description
1 polymer ?
#
loop_
_entity_poly.entity_id
_entity_poly.type
_entity_poly.pdbx_seq_one_letter_code
_entity_poly.pdbx_strand_id
1 'polypeptide(L)'
;DGIPVVVSRTGWSSERGYEIFLRDGSRGDELWEKVATAGKPYQIGPAAPNQIRRMEGGMVSWGTDCTLENNPYELGLGRLVKLDGDFDFIGKAALARIAEEGVKRRLVGLALEGAALNTITA
;
A
#
# COMPACT_ATOMS: atom_id res chain seq x y z
N ASP A 1 -18.98 -19.77 -8.45
CA ASP A 1 -20.30 -19.12 -8.30
C ASP A 1 -20.71 -18.22 -9.47
N GLY A 2 -19.99 -18.25 -10.60
CA GLY A 2 -20.41 -17.63 -11.85
C GLY A 2 -20.31 -16.08 -11.91
N ILE A 3 -19.58 -15.43 -11.00
CA ILE A 3 -19.27 -14.01 -11.10
C ILE A 3 -17.79 -13.89 -11.54
N PRO A 4 -17.51 -13.41 -12.76
CA PRO A 4 -16.15 -13.22 -13.23
C PRO A 4 -15.45 -12.09 -12.44
N VAL A 5 -14.38 -12.41 -11.74
CA VAL A 5 -13.58 -11.47 -10.96
C VAL A 5 -12.09 -11.69 -11.20
N VAL A 6 -11.29 -10.68 -10.95
CA VAL A 6 -9.85 -10.81 -10.74
C VAL A 6 -9.58 -10.65 -9.25
N VAL A 7 -8.85 -11.57 -8.66
CA VAL A 7 -8.46 -11.50 -7.25
C VAL A 7 -6.97 -11.24 -7.17
N SER A 8 -6.60 -10.15 -6.54
CA SER A 8 -5.21 -9.79 -6.25
C SER A 8 -4.93 -9.94 -4.77
N ARG A 9 -3.75 -10.46 -4.43
CA ARG A 9 -3.27 -10.47 -3.04
C ARG A 9 -2.54 -9.18 -2.74
N THR A 10 -3.27 -8.09 -2.76
CA THR A 10 -2.84 -6.74 -2.46
C THR A 10 -3.76 -6.12 -1.43
N GLY A 11 -3.37 -4.97 -0.89
CA GLY A 11 -4.17 -4.25 0.08
C GLY A 11 -3.44 -3.00 0.58
N TRP A 12 -4.11 -2.24 1.41
CA TRP A 12 -3.65 -0.96 1.92
C TRP A 12 -3.50 -0.92 3.45
N SER A 13 -3.44 -2.07 4.10
CA SER A 13 -3.40 -2.17 5.56
C SER A 13 -2.13 -2.80 6.13
N SER A 14 -1.19 -3.23 5.27
CA SER A 14 -0.04 -4.08 5.62
C SER A 14 -0.40 -5.45 6.20
N GLU A 15 -1.67 -5.75 6.29
CA GLU A 15 -2.20 -7.05 6.69
C GLU A 15 -2.40 -7.96 5.47
N ARG A 16 -2.57 -9.24 5.73
CA ARG A 16 -2.94 -10.17 4.66
C ARG A 16 -4.34 -9.84 4.17
N GLY A 17 -4.44 -9.37 2.93
CA GLY A 17 -5.70 -8.96 2.31
C GLY A 17 -5.77 -9.35 0.86
N TYR A 18 -6.95 -9.17 0.30
CA TYR A 18 -7.24 -9.39 -1.10
C TYR A 18 -8.08 -8.24 -1.64
N GLU A 19 -7.81 -7.86 -2.87
CA GLU A 19 -8.65 -6.95 -3.65
C GLU A 19 -9.38 -7.76 -4.71
N ILE A 20 -10.71 -7.59 -4.77
CA ILE A 20 -11.57 -8.30 -5.72
C ILE A 20 -12.05 -7.29 -6.75
N PHE A 21 -11.57 -7.42 -7.98
CA PHE A 21 -11.94 -6.56 -9.09
C PHE A 21 -13.07 -7.22 -9.88
N LEU A 22 -14.26 -6.68 -9.76
CA LEU A 22 -15.45 -7.14 -10.47
C LEU A 22 -15.37 -6.69 -11.93
N ARG A 23 -15.51 -7.63 -12.87
CA ARG A 23 -15.42 -7.33 -14.31
C ARG A 23 -16.70 -6.72 -14.87
N ASP A 24 -17.83 -7.03 -14.27
CA ASP A 24 -19.14 -6.48 -14.63
C ASP A 24 -19.73 -5.73 -13.44
N GLY A 25 -19.64 -4.40 -13.46
CA GLY A 25 -20.08 -3.54 -12.35
C GLY A 25 -21.58 -3.65 -12.03
N SER A 26 -22.40 -4.12 -12.96
CA SER A 26 -23.83 -4.33 -12.71
C SER A 26 -24.13 -5.44 -11.68
N ARG A 27 -23.13 -6.29 -11.39
CA ARG A 27 -23.23 -7.40 -10.42
C ARG A 27 -22.61 -7.08 -9.07
N GLY A 28 -22.39 -5.80 -8.74
CA GLY A 28 -21.75 -5.37 -7.49
C GLY A 28 -22.46 -5.87 -6.25
N ASP A 29 -23.76 -5.68 -6.19
CA ASP A 29 -24.58 -6.12 -5.06
C ASP A 29 -24.57 -7.64 -4.89
N GLU A 30 -24.63 -8.40 -5.98
CA GLU A 30 -24.54 -9.85 -5.93
C GLU A 30 -23.19 -10.32 -5.36
N LEU A 31 -22.09 -9.71 -5.79
CA LEU A 31 -20.77 -10.02 -5.26
C LEU A 31 -20.66 -9.68 -3.78
N TRP A 32 -21.15 -8.51 -3.38
CA TRP A 32 -21.18 -8.07 -1.98
C TRP A 32 -21.91 -9.08 -1.08
N GLU A 33 -23.14 -9.46 -1.45
CA GLU A 33 -23.95 -10.42 -0.69
C GLU A 33 -23.28 -11.80 -0.58
N LYS A 34 -22.62 -12.25 -1.65
CA LYS A 34 -21.87 -13.52 -1.62
C LYS A 34 -20.69 -13.46 -0.64
N VAL A 35 -19.89 -12.39 -0.68
CA VAL A 35 -18.75 -12.20 0.21
C VAL A 35 -19.24 -12.07 1.66
N ALA A 36 -20.23 -11.23 1.90
CA ALA A 36 -20.80 -11.03 3.23
C ALA A 36 -21.37 -12.34 3.82
N THR A 37 -22.11 -13.10 3.02
CA THR A 37 -22.67 -14.39 3.46
C THR A 37 -21.59 -15.42 3.74
N ALA A 38 -20.60 -15.56 2.88
CA ALA A 38 -19.48 -16.47 3.09
C ALA A 38 -18.64 -16.08 4.30
N GLY A 39 -18.56 -14.80 4.60
CA GLY A 39 -17.78 -14.25 5.70
C GLY A 39 -18.45 -14.32 7.08
N LYS A 40 -19.77 -14.54 7.16
CA LYS A 40 -20.53 -14.60 8.43
C LYS A 40 -19.90 -15.52 9.49
N PRO A 41 -19.49 -16.76 9.17
CA PRO A 41 -18.88 -17.64 10.16
C PRO A 41 -17.54 -17.12 10.70
N TYR A 42 -16.89 -16.20 10.00
CA TYR A 42 -15.59 -15.61 10.31
C TYR A 42 -15.73 -14.18 10.88
N GLN A 43 -16.96 -13.73 11.16
CA GLN A 43 -17.26 -12.41 11.70
C GLN A 43 -16.75 -11.27 10.78
N ILE A 44 -16.74 -11.48 9.46
CA ILE A 44 -16.39 -10.44 8.51
C ILE A 44 -17.45 -9.33 8.52
N GLY A 45 -17.01 -8.09 8.46
CA GLY A 45 -17.89 -6.93 8.42
C GLY A 45 -17.26 -5.77 7.68
N PRO A 46 -18.05 -4.77 7.30
CA PRO A 46 -17.55 -3.55 6.69
C PRO A 46 -16.53 -2.83 7.59
N ALA A 47 -15.49 -2.29 6.98
CA ALA A 47 -14.52 -1.44 7.65
C ALA A 47 -14.12 -0.29 6.74
N ALA A 48 -13.61 0.79 7.33
CA ALA A 48 -13.06 1.90 6.58
C ALA A 48 -11.53 1.81 6.47
N PRO A 49 -10.93 2.31 5.38
CA PRO A 49 -9.48 2.50 5.30
C PRO A 49 -8.99 3.35 6.46
N ASN A 50 -7.82 2.99 7.02
CA ASN A 50 -7.23 3.68 8.15
C ASN A 50 -5.79 4.06 7.82
N GLN A 51 -5.50 5.36 7.87
CA GLN A 51 -4.16 5.89 7.59
C GLN A 51 -3.13 5.41 8.61
N ILE A 52 -3.53 5.19 9.85
CA ILE A 52 -2.62 4.71 10.91
C ILE A 52 -2.05 3.34 10.54
N ARG A 53 -2.88 2.41 10.08
CA ARG A 53 -2.43 1.06 9.71
C ARG A 53 -1.38 1.06 8.59
N ARG A 54 -1.60 1.84 7.54
CA ARG A 54 -0.62 1.94 6.45
C ARG A 54 0.69 2.57 6.92
N MET A 55 0.61 3.58 7.81
CA MET A 55 1.79 4.25 8.36
C MET A 55 2.59 3.32 9.27
N GLU A 56 1.94 2.59 10.17
CA GLU A 56 2.57 1.55 11.00
C GLU A 56 3.23 0.46 10.16
N GLY A 57 2.61 0.10 9.04
CA GLY A 57 3.16 -0.86 8.08
C GLY A 57 4.23 -0.30 7.14
N GLY A 58 4.58 0.98 7.24
CA GLY A 58 5.55 1.63 6.39
C GLY A 58 5.12 1.76 4.92
N MET A 59 3.82 1.77 4.64
CA MET A 59 3.29 1.93 3.28
C MET A 59 3.28 3.40 2.89
N VAL A 60 3.95 3.71 1.80
CA VAL A 60 4.10 5.07 1.26
C VAL A 60 2.90 5.41 0.38
N SER A 61 2.28 6.55 0.61
CA SER A 61 1.16 7.06 -0.17
C SER A 61 1.63 8.13 -1.15
N TRP A 62 1.36 7.91 -2.44
CA TRP A 62 1.65 8.89 -3.48
C TRP A 62 0.83 10.17 -3.30
N GLY A 63 1.47 11.31 -3.46
CA GLY A 63 0.88 12.63 -3.28
C GLY A 63 0.81 13.12 -1.82
N THR A 64 0.84 12.18 -0.86
CA THR A 64 0.87 12.51 0.58
C THR A 64 2.28 12.43 1.15
N ASP A 65 2.94 11.29 0.98
CA ASP A 65 4.25 11.03 1.55
C ASP A 65 5.38 11.24 0.55
N CYS A 66 5.08 11.17 -0.73
CA CYS A 66 6.07 11.32 -1.80
C CYS A 66 5.46 11.85 -3.10
N THR A 67 6.32 12.40 -3.95
CA THR A 67 6.01 12.93 -5.28
C THR A 67 7.09 12.49 -6.28
N LEU A 68 7.04 13.01 -7.52
CA LEU A 68 8.09 12.81 -8.53
C LEU A 68 9.46 13.35 -8.11
N GLU A 69 9.55 14.17 -7.07
CA GLU A 69 10.80 14.71 -6.55
C GLU A 69 11.56 13.73 -5.65
N ASN A 70 10.95 12.59 -5.33
CA ASN A 70 11.53 11.57 -4.48
C ASN A 70 12.00 10.37 -5.31
N ASN A 71 13.12 9.80 -4.89
CA ASN A 71 13.60 8.55 -5.44
C ASN A 71 13.36 7.37 -4.47
N PRO A 72 13.39 6.12 -4.93
CA PRO A 72 13.12 4.96 -4.09
C PRO A 72 14.03 4.82 -2.87
N TYR A 73 15.26 5.27 -2.93
CA TYR A 73 16.20 5.17 -1.82
C TYR A 73 15.87 6.15 -0.69
N GLU A 74 15.40 7.35 -1.05
CA GLU A 74 14.87 8.32 -0.06
C GLU A 74 13.65 7.78 0.69
N LEU A 75 12.84 6.96 0.01
CA LEU A 75 11.61 6.38 0.55
C LEU A 75 11.83 5.04 1.29
N GLY A 76 13.07 4.57 1.42
CA GLY A 76 13.36 3.27 2.01
C GLY A 76 12.97 2.07 1.14
N LEU A 77 12.66 2.30 -0.14
CA LEU A 77 12.23 1.28 -1.11
C LEU A 77 13.38 0.73 -1.96
N GLY A 78 14.63 1.03 -1.62
CA GLY A 78 15.82 0.59 -2.36
C GLY A 78 15.90 -0.93 -2.57
N ARG A 79 15.35 -1.73 -1.65
CA ARG A 79 15.26 -3.19 -1.77
C ARG A 79 14.45 -3.67 -2.99
N LEU A 80 13.60 -2.81 -3.56
CA LEU A 80 12.80 -3.09 -4.74
C LEU A 80 13.52 -2.73 -6.04
N VAL A 81 14.62 -1.97 -5.96
CA VAL A 81 15.43 -1.58 -7.11
C VAL A 81 16.43 -2.69 -7.42
N LYS A 82 16.26 -3.36 -8.55
CA LYS A 82 17.11 -4.48 -9.01
C LYS A 82 18.16 -3.98 -9.98
N LEU A 83 19.27 -3.48 -9.47
CA LEU A 83 20.39 -3.00 -10.30
C LEU A 83 21.23 -4.15 -10.87
N ASP A 84 21.27 -5.27 -10.17
CA ASP A 84 22.05 -6.49 -10.47
C ASP A 84 21.36 -7.43 -11.48
N GLY A 85 20.13 -7.11 -11.90
CA GLY A 85 19.40 -7.93 -12.88
C GLY A 85 19.88 -7.73 -14.33
N ASP A 86 19.76 -8.76 -15.15
CA ASP A 86 20.12 -8.80 -16.58
C ASP A 86 19.22 -7.94 -17.48
N PHE A 87 18.13 -7.42 -16.94
CA PHE A 87 17.19 -6.57 -17.67
C PHE A 87 17.49 -5.09 -17.47
N ASP A 88 17.19 -4.30 -18.50
CA ASP A 88 17.24 -2.84 -18.44
C ASP A 88 15.84 -2.27 -18.14
N PHE A 89 15.83 -1.08 -17.53
CA PHE A 89 14.61 -0.34 -17.24
C PHE A 89 14.86 1.16 -17.21
N ILE A 90 13.81 1.95 -17.44
CA ILE A 90 13.90 3.41 -17.42
C ILE A 90 14.39 3.88 -16.04
N GLY A 91 15.49 4.63 -16.02
CA GLY A 91 16.08 5.17 -14.80
C GLY A 91 17.14 4.29 -14.13
N LYS A 92 17.46 3.08 -14.64
CA LYS A 92 18.46 2.18 -14.05
C LYS A 92 19.80 2.88 -13.81
N ALA A 93 20.33 3.57 -14.82
CA ALA A 93 21.60 4.28 -14.70
C ALA A 93 21.58 5.43 -13.67
N ALA A 94 20.47 6.16 -13.59
CA ALA A 94 20.29 7.22 -12.60
C ALA A 94 20.21 6.65 -11.18
N LEU A 95 19.47 5.56 -11.00
CA LEU A 95 19.35 4.89 -9.70
C LEU A 95 20.66 4.24 -9.26
N ALA A 96 21.46 3.69 -10.18
CA ALA A 96 22.79 3.17 -9.88
C ALA A 96 23.70 4.27 -9.32
N ARG A 97 23.74 5.43 -9.97
CA ARG A 97 24.50 6.59 -9.48
C ARG A 97 24.05 7.04 -8.10
N ILE A 98 22.72 7.14 -7.85
CA ILE A 98 22.20 7.52 -6.54
C ILE A 98 22.56 6.47 -5.48
N ALA A 99 22.59 5.19 -5.83
CA ALA A 99 23.00 4.13 -4.92
C ALA A 99 24.47 4.27 -4.49
N GLU A 100 25.35 4.67 -5.40
CA GLU A 100 26.79 4.92 -5.13
C GLU A 100 27.00 6.20 -4.31
N GLU A 101 26.36 7.30 -4.69
CA GLU A 101 26.50 8.61 -4.04
C GLU A 101 25.80 8.67 -2.69
N GLY A 102 24.78 7.81 -2.47
CA GLY A 102 23.90 7.86 -1.33
C GLY A 102 22.83 8.94 -1.43
N VAL A 103 21.91 8.96 -0.47
CA VAL A 103 20.83 9.96 -0.39
C VAL A 103 21.08 10.97 0.72
N LYS A 104 20.74 12.22 0.49
CA LYS A 104 20.89 13.32 1.46
C LYS A 104 19.73 13.42 2.47
N ARG A 105 18.59 12.87 2.14
CA ARG A 105 17.37 12.88 2.96
C ARG A 105 16.71 11.52 2.91
N ARG A 106 15.94 11.19 3.94
CA ARG A 106 15.17 9.94 4.01
C ARG A 106 13.82 10.18 4.64
N LEU A 107 12.81 9.51 4.13
CA LEU A 107 11.54 9.36 4.82
C LEU A 107 11.75 8.44 6.03
N VAL A 108 11.32 8.89 7.20
CA VAL A 108 11.41 8.13 8.46
C VAL A 108 10.07 8.12 9.18
N GLY A 109 9.79 7.04 9.88
CA GLY A 109 8.69 6.97 10.82
C GLY A 109 9.09 7.59 12.16
N LEU A 110 8.17 8.29 12.80
CA LEU A 110 8.33 8.83 14.15
C LEU A 110 7.42 8.06 15.10
N ALA A 111 7.98 7.48 16.15
CA ALA A 111 7.21 6.98 17.28
C ALA A 111 7.07 8.10 18.30
N LEU A 112 5.84 8.45 18.67
CA LEU A 112 5.53 9.46 19.66
C LEU A 112 5.20 8.74 20.98
N GLU A 113 5.95 9.05 22.03
CA GLU A 113 5.68 8.58 23.39
C GLU A 113 4.95 9.67 24.16
N GLY A 114 3.96 9.29 24.95
CA GLY A 114 3.17 10.23 25.77
C GLY A 114 1.71 9.84 25.91
N ALA A 115 0.92 10.75 26.48
CA ALA A 115 -0.54 10.57 26.55
C ALA A 115 -1.14 10.56 25.15
N ALA A 116 -2.18 9.75 24.93
CA ALA A 116 -2.92 9.74 23.68
C ALA A 116 -3.34 11.17 23.32
N LEU A 117 -3.07 11.56 22.07
CA LEU A 117 -3.55 12.83 21.54
C LEU A 117 -5.09 12.74 21.50
N ASN A 118 -5.72 13.37 22.47
CA ASN A 118 -7.17 13.54 22.46
C ASN A 118 -7.54 14.34 21.22
N THR A 119 -8.52 13.86 20.52
CA THR A 119 -9.12 14.35 19.29
C THR A 119 -8.91 15.84 19.05
N ILE A 120 -8.24 16.20 17.98
CA ILE A 120 -8.28 17.56 17.46
C ILE A 120 -9.72 17.77 16.98
N THR A 121 -10.51 18.44 17.77
CA THR A 121 -11.79 18.99 17.31
C THR A 121 -11.46 20.15 16.38
N ALA A 122 -11.75 19.96 15.09
CA ALA A 122 -11.73 21.04 14.09
C ALA A 122 -12.91 21.98 14.29
#